data_1bcd7e2a73497839de2c7c175b50033a
#
_entry.id   1bcd7e2a73497839de2c7c175b50033a
#
_cell.length_a   1.000
_cell.length_b   1.000
_cell.length_c   1.000
_cell.angle_alpha   90.00
_cell.angle_beta   90.00
_cell.angle_gamma   90.00
#
_symmetry.space_group_name_H-M   'P 1'
#
loop_
_entity.id
_entity.type
_entity.pdbx_description
1 polymer ?
#
loop_
_entity_poly.entity_id
_entity_poly.type
_entity_poly.pdbx_seq_one_letter_code
_entity_poly.pdbx_strand_id
1 'polypeptide(L)'
;MKSYSLIPGTPSVIGTETKTLYAEREGKSRKGPLLTHWHEEAECLTLLSGALEFQINEAVIPLHAGDTLLLFPNVIHRNGREAEGTTLIRVLVNQEVMTADQEIRSRLIHPFLDSRRSDFLYIPASQKGAGEISSLMEDIEKASQRRDPLGRLQVIAFLHLLLYRLCTLFPVEEKAIPLPSPSDRAVLKDMADFIRRHYGEKITLDEIAAAGKVSRSKCSSIFKTYMGSSPMDYVNEYRLSVSRTLLEYQDTPIADIAYACGFSSQSYFAKLFSRSFHMTPRDFRAACRKAG
;
A
#
# COMPACT_ATOMS: atom_id res chain seq x y z
N MET A 1 11.34 10.28 -18.49
CA MET A 1 10.68 11.05 -17.40
C MET A 1 9.22 11.15 -17.75
N LYS A 2 8.35 10.34 -17.14
CA LYS A 2 6.90 10.48 -17.28
C LYS A 2 6.40 10.97 -15.93
N SER A 3 5.92 12.21 -15.92
CA SER A 3 5.22 12.81 -14.80
C SER A 3 3.92 12.05 -14.58
N TYR A 4 3.75 11.47 -13.41
CA TYR A 4 2.45 11.00 -12.96
C TYR A 4 1.60 12.23 -12.68
N SER A 5 0.58 12.45 -13.51
CA SER A 5 -0.41 13.48 -13.28
C SER A 5 -1.23 13.08 -12.04
N LEU A 6 -1.23 13.94 -11.05
CA LEU A 6 -2.05 13.85 -9.85
C LEU A 6 -3.53 13.71 -10.25
N ILE A 7 -4.22 12.73 -9.67
CA ILE A 7 -5.67 12.60 -9.78
C ILE A 7 -6.30 13.82 -9.13
N PRO A 8 -7.28 14.50 -9.76
CA PRO A 8 -8.03 15.56 -9.09
C PRO A 8 -8.73 15.00 -7.86
N GLY A 9 -8.34 15.47 -6.68
CA GLY A 9 -8.89 15.01 -5.40
C GLY A 9 -7.99 14.11 -4.57
N THR A 10 -6.81 13.72 -5.07
CA THR A 10 -5.76 13.19 -4.22
C THR A 10 -5.11 14.33 -3.45
N PRO A 11 -4.87 14.12 -2.17
CA PRO A 11 -4.25 15.11 -1.32
C PRO A 11 -2.84 15.47 -1.82
N SER A 12 -2.40 16.70 -1.54
CA SER A 12 -1.06 17.17 -1.92
C SER A 12 0.01 16.35 -1.21
N VAL A 13 0.72 15.53 -1.96
CA VAL A 13 1.77 14.64 -1.49
C VAL A 13 2.95 15.44 -0.95
N ILE A 14 3.34 15.18 0.29
CA ILE A 14 4.60 15.70 0.85
C ILE A 14 5.69 14.68 0.54
N GLY A 15 6.41 14.87 -0.58
CA GLY A 15 7.54 14.01 -0.94
C GLY A 15 8.15 14.36 -2.28
N THR A 16 9.39 13.99 -2.47
CA THR A 16 10.06 13.93 -3.77
C THR A 16 9.63 12.66 -4.51
N GLU A 17 9.73 12.63 -5.81
CA GLU A 17 9.17 11.69 -6.82
C GLU A 17 9.16 10.16 -6.51
N THR A 18 9.70 9.70 -5.38
CA THR A 18 9.79 8.27 -5.03
C THR A 18 9.39 7.91 -3.60
N LYS A 19 9.02 8.87 -2.73
CA LYS A 19 8.73 8.60 -1.32
C LYS A 19 7.52 9.41 -0.87
N THR A 20 6.40 8.74 -0.66
CA THR A 20 5.15 9.37 -0.28
C THR A 20 4.96 9.34 1.23
N LEU A 21 4.84 10.51 1.81
CA LEU A 21 4.32 10.71 3.15
C LEU A 21 3.26 11.81 3.07
N TYR A 22 2.06 11.49 3.51
CA TYR A 22 0.92 12.37 3.42
C TYR A 22 0.11 12.36 4.72
N ALA A 23 -0.32 13.53 5.18
CA ALA A 23 -1.24 13.66 6.31
C ALA A 23 -2.28 14.73 6.02
N GLU A 24 -3.55 14.45 6.25
CA GLU A 24 -4.67 15.37 6.06
C GLU A 24 -5.74 15.19 7.13
N ARG A 25 -6.38 16.30 7.47
CA ARG A 25 -7.65 16.28 8.22
C ARG A 25 -8.79 16.39 7.21
N GLU A 26 -9.61 15.34 7.11
CA GLU A 26 -10.81 15.32 6.28
C GLU A 26 -12.03 15.72 7.12
N GLY A 27 -12.86 16.62 6.60
CA GLY A 27 -14.14 17.03 7.21
C GLY A 27 -15.02 17.75 6.20
N LYS A 28 -16.32 17.63 6.38
CA LYS A 28 -17.46 18.39 5.78
C LYS A 28 -17.55 18.56 4.25
N SER A 29 -16.63 18.14 3.38
CA SER A 29 -16.70 18.61 1.98
C SER A 29 -16.42 17.60 0.87
N ARG A 30 -16.12 16.34 1.14
CA ARG A 30 -16.09 15.35 0.05
C ARG A 30 -17.49 14.80 -0.17
N LYS A 31 -18.18 15.33 -1.18
CA LYS A 31 -19.44 14.78 -1.67
C LYS A 31 -19.15 13.48 -2.43
N GLY A 32 -19.42 12.36 -1.81
CA GLY A 32 -19.44 11.04 -2.42
C GLY A 32 -18.48 10.04 -1.76
N PRO A 33 -18.79 8.73 -1.87
CA PRO A 33 -17.92 7.70 -1.38
C PRO A 33 -16.60 7.74 -2.17
N LEU A 34 -15.47 7.65 -1.47
CA LEU A 34 -14.19 7.42 -2.13
C LEU A 34 -14.30 6.11 -2.92
N LEU A 35 -13.75 6.12 -4.13
CA LEU A 35 -13.67 4.93 -4.96
C LEU A 35 -13.00 3.78 -4.20
N THR A 36 -13.44 2.59 -4.49
CA THR A 36 -12.69 1.39 -4.11
C THR A 36 -11.30 1.49 -4.73
N HIS A 37 -10.27 1.51 -3.90
CA HIS A 37 -8.87 1.67 -4.32
C HIS A 37 -7.92 0.89 -3.40
N TRP A 38 -6.66 0.94 -3.73
CA TRP A 38 -5.54 0.41 -2.95
C TRP A 38 -4.29 1.23 -3.29
N HIS A 39 -3.26 1.09 -2.50
CA HIS A 39 -1.96 1.72 -2.73
C HIS A 39 -0.86 0.95 -1.99
N GLU A 40 0.39 1.23 -2.34
CA GLU A 40 1.56 0.56 -1.74
C GLU A 40 1.92 1.13 -0.36
N GLU A 41 1.32 2.23 0.03
CA GLU A 41 1.49 2.85 1.34
C GLU A 41 0.67 2.12 2.42
N ALA A 42 1.17 2.14 3.64
CA ALA A 42 0.32 1.92 4.81
C ALA A 42 -0.55 3.16 5.04
N GLU A 43 -1.82 2.96 5.36
CA GLU A 43 -2.75 4.04 5.66
C GLU A 43 -3.24 3.94 7.09
N CYS A 44 -2.96 4.95 7.90
CA CYS A 44 -3.52 5.07 9.24
C CYS A 44 -4.58 6.16 9.25
N LEU A 45 -5.77 5.84 9.73
CA LEU A 45 -6.85 6.83 9.89
C LEU A 45 -7.37 6.80 11.33
N THR A 46 -7.63 7.97 11.90
CA THR A 46 -8.25 8.14 13.22
C THR A 46 -9.48 9.00 13.09
N LEU A 47 -10.62 8.50 13.57
CA LEU A 47 -11.87 9.22 13.55
C LEU A 47 -11.93 10.18 14.74
N LEU A 48 -12.05 11.48 14.49
CA LEU A 48 -12.10 12.51 15.54
C LEU A 48 -13.52 12.77 16.00
N SER A 49 -14.50 12.72 15.09
CA SER A 49 -15.92 12.90 15.40
C SER A 49 -16.78 12.14 14.38
N GLY A 50 -18.04 11.87 14.76
CA GLY A 50 -19.01 11.21 13.90
C GLY A 50 -18.88 9.70 13.85
N ALA A 51 -19.29 9.12 12.73
CA ALA A 51 -19.21 7.68 12.45
C ALA A 51 -18.97 7.44 10.96
N LEU A 52 -18.22 6.42 10.64
CA LEU A 52 -17.86 6.04 9.28
C LEU A 52 -17.90 4.52 9.13
N GLU A 53 -18.60 4.01 8.14
CA GLU A 53 -18.41 2.63 7.69
C GLU A 53 -17.20 2.58 6.76
N PHE A 54 -16.25 1.70 7.03
CA PHE A 54 -15.07 1.52 6.20
C PHE A 54 -15.09 0.12 5.59
N GLN A 55 -15.09 0.03 4.27
CA GLN A 55 -15.08 -1.25 3.58
C GLN A 55 -13.66 -1.67 3.24
N ILE A 56 -13.31 -2.89 3.67
CA ILE A 56 -12.02 -3.52 3.42
C ILE A 56 -12.28 -4.90 2.81
N ASN A 57 -11.93 -5.09 1.54
CA ASN A 57 -12.33 -6.27 0.78
C ASN A 57 -13.85 -6.48 0.89
N GLU A 58 -14.28 -7.61 1.46
CA GLU A 58 -15.70 -7.94 1.70
C GLU A 58 -16.22 -7.50 3.08
N ALA A 59 -15.32 -7.10 3.99
CA ALA A 59 -15.67 -6.71 5.35
C ALA A 59 -16.07 -5.23 5.42
N VAL A 60 -17.06 -4.93 6.26
CA VAL A 60 -17.47 -3.56 6.61
C VAL A 60 -17.14 -3.34 8.08
N ILE A 61 -16.27 -2.38 8.35
CA ILE A 61 -15.83 -2.02 9.69
C ILE A 61 -16.51 -0.72 10.11
N PRO A 62 -17.39 -0.74 11.10
CA PRO A 62 -17.94 0.49 11.66
C PRO A 62 -16.89 1.16 12.54
N LEU A 63 -16.63 2.43 12.27
CA LEU A 63 -15.71 3.28 13.02
C LEU A 63 -16.50 4.38 13.75
N HIS A 64 -16.13 4.66 14.96
CA HIS A 64 -16.69 5.70 15.82
C HIS A 64 -15.60 6.68 16.27
N ALA A 65 -15.98 7.82 16.79
CA ALA A 65 -15.04 8.81 17.29
C ALA A 65 -14.04 8.20 18.30
N GLY A 66 -12.77 8.45 18.08
CA GLY A 66 -11.63 7.90 18.84
C GLY A 66 -11.09 6.58 18.31
N ASP A 67 -11.79 5.91 17.38
CA ASP A 67 -11.29 4.69 16.77
C ASP A 67 -10.17 5.00 15.75
N THR A 68 -9.19 4.11 15.70
CA THR A 68 -8.11 4.15 14.69
C THR A 68 -8.10 2.88 13.87
N LEU A 69 -7.90 3.01 12.57
CA LEU A 69 -7.76 1.92 11.63
C LEU A 69 -6.42 2.07 10.91
N LEU A 70 -5.60 1.04 10.94
CA LEU A 70 -4.38 0.93 10.14
C LEU A 70 -4.61 -0.09 9.03
N LEU A 71 -4.61 0.37 7.79
CA LEU A 71 -4.64 -0.48 6.60
C LEU A 71 -3.22 -0.85 6.18
N PHE A 72 -3.04 -2.11 5.88
CA PHE A 72 -1.75 -2.58 5.40
C PHE A 72 -1.59 -2.32 3.89
N PRO A 73 -0.37 -2.29 3.37
CA PRO A 73 -0.10 -2.05 1.97
C PRO A 73 -0.86 -3.00 1.03
N ASN A 74 -1.31 -2.49 -0.10
CA ASN A 74 -2.00 -3.22 -1.17
C ASN A 74 -3.38 -3.82 -0.80
N VAL A 75 -3.98 -3.39 0.29
CA VAL A 75 -5.32 -3.81 0.70
C VAL A 75 -6.37 -2.99 -0.02
N ILE A 76 -7.37 -3.65 -0.59
CA ILE A 76 -8.50 -3.00 -1.27
C ILE A 76 -9.46 -2.42 -0.24
N HIS A 77 -9.74 -1.13 -0.36
CA HIS A 77 -10.60 -0.44 0.60
C HIS A 77 -11.37 0.75 -0.02
N ARG A 78 -12.36 1.22 0.72
CA ARG A 78 -13.11 2.48 0.43
C ARG A 78 -13.81 2.99 1.68
N ASN A 79 -14.11 4.29 1.71
CA ASN A 79 -15.09 4.83 2.65
C ASN A 79 -16.49 4.35 2.22
N GLY A 80 -17.28 3.87 3.19
CA GLY A 80 -18.68 3.55 3.03
C GLY A 80 -19.59 4.72 3.43
N ARG A 81 -20.62 4.44 4.25
CA ARG A 81 -21.51 5.46 4.78
C ARG A 81 -20.80 6.32 5.81
N GLU A 82 -21.02 7.61 5.72
CA GLU A 82 -20.46 8.62 6.61
C GLU A 82 -21.60 9.39 7.27
N ALA A 83 -21.55 9.51 8.60
CA ALA A 83 -22.49 10.34 9.34
C ALA A 83 -22.19 11.83 9.14
N GLU A 84 -23.22 12.68 9.25
CA GLU A 84 -23.03 14.12 9.18
C GLU A 84 -22.11 14.62 10.31
N GLY A 85 -21.18 15.48 9.97
CA GLY A 85 -20.21 16.02 10.93
C GLY A 85 -19.03 15.09 11.24
N THR A 86 -18.87 14.01 10.49
CA THR A 86 -17.68 13.15 10.59
C THR A 86 -16.42 13.93 10.24
N THR A 87 -15.40 13.76 11.07
CA THR A 87 -14.06 14.33 10.86
C THR A 87 -13.03 13.27 11.19
N LEU A 88 -12.05 13.09 10.34
CA LEU A 88 -10.96 12.14 10.54
C LEU A 88 -9.60 12.73 10.16
N ILE A 89 -8.54 12.12 10.66
CA ILE A 89 -7.16 12.34 10.20
C ILE A 89 -6.74 11.08 9.46
N ARG A 90 -6.12 11.28 8.31
CA ARG A 90 -5.57 10.25 7.45
C ARG A 90 -4.08 10.47 7.25
N VAL A 91 -3.28 9.45 7.46
CA VAL A 91 -1.84 9.46 7.22
C VAL A 91 -1.49 8.29 6.31
N LEU A 92 -0.95 8.60 5.13
CA LEU A 92 -0.39 7.62 4.22
C LEU A 92 1.13 7.69 4.29
N VAL A 93 1.77 6.54 4.39
CA VAL A 93 3.22 6.47 4.48
C VAL A 93 3.78 5.27 3.72
N ASN A 94 4.72 5.55 2.81
CA ASN A 94 5.48 4.49 2.17
C ASN A 94 6.48 3.89 3.16
N GLN A 95 6.63 2.56 3.15
CA GLN A 95 7.53 1.84 4.06
C GLN A 95 8.98 2.32 4.00
N GLU A 96 9.44 2.82 2.84
CA GLU A 96 10.79 3.36 2.68
C GLU A 96 11.03 4.65 3.45
N VAL A 97 9.95 5.43 3.73
CA VAL A 97 10.04 6.68 4.51
C VAL A 97 10.05 6.40 6.01
N MET A 98 9.50 5.26 6.44
CA MET A 98 9.34 4.92 7.85
C MET A 98 10.66 4.83 8.59
N THR A 99 11.70 4.25 7.97
CA THR A 99 13.05 4.25 8.57
C THR A 99 14.12 3.90 7.54
N ALA A 100 15.29 4.52 7.68
CA ALA A 100 16.50 4.13 6.95
C ALA A 100 17.22 2.94 7.60
N ASP A 101 16.94 2.66 8.87
CA ASP A 101 17.53 1.54 9.60
C ASP A 101 16.98 0.22 9.08
N GLN A 102 17.89 -0.61 8.58
CA GLN A 102 17.54 -1.88 7.93
C GLN A 102 17.10 -2.96 8.92
N GLU A 103 17.63 -2.94 10.13
CA GLU A 103 17.27 -3.90 11.16
C GLU A 103 15.85 -3.62 11.67
N ILE A 104 15.55 -2.36 11.98
CA ILE A 104 14.21 -1.93 12.38
C ILE A 104 13.21 -2.26 11.25
N ARG A 105 13.55 -1.94 10.01
CA ARG A 105 12.68 -2.19 8.86
C ARG A 105 12.32 -3.66 8.72
N SER A 106 13.30 -4.54 8.77
CA SER A 106 13.09 -5.96 8.51
C SER A 106 12.57 -6.75 9.68
N ARG A 107 12.95 -6.35 10.92
CA ARG A 107 12.52 -7.06 12.13
C ARG A 107 11.22 -6.55 12.73
N LEU A 108 10.86 -5.28 12.46
CA LEU A 108 9.66 -4.67 13.00
C LEU A 108 8.69 -4.23 11.91
N ILE A 109 9.11 -3.34 11.00
CA ILE A 109 8.17 -2.67 10.07
C ILE A 109 7.58 -3.66 9.06
N HIS A 110 8.41 -4.41 8.33
CA HIS A 110 7.92 -5.37 7.35
C HIS A 110 7.04 -6.46 7.96
N PRO A 111 7.43 -7.13 9.07
CA PRO A 111 6.56 -8.11 9.71
C PRO A 111 5.26 -7.51 10.26
N PHE A 112 5.31 -6.27 10.73
CA PHE A 112 4.14 -5.57 11.27
C PHE A 112 3.15 -5.21 10.16
N LEU A 113 3.62 -4.74 9.01
CA LEU A 113 2.80 -4.32 7.86
C LEU A 113 2.59 -5.45 6.83
N ASP A 114 2.85 -6.70 7.17
CA ASP A 114 2.69 -7.81 6.24
C ASP A 114 1.20 -8.14 6.04
N SER A 115 0.64 -7.66 4.93
CA SER A 115 -0.76 -7.89 4.53
C SER A 115 -1.13 -9.37 4.35
N ARG A 116 -0.14 -10.28 4.25
CA ARG A 116 -0.38 -11.73 4.23
C ARG A 116 -0.86 -12.26 5.59
N ARG A 117 -0.67 -11.50 6.66
CA ARG A 117 -1.10 -11.86 8.03
C ARG A 117 -2.45 -11.27 8.38
N SER A 118 -2.71 -10.06 7.91
CA SER A 118 -3.96 -9.32 8.11
C SER A 118 -4.08 -8.24 7.05
N ASP A 119 -5.29 -7.83 6.73
CA ASP A 119 -5.55 -6.70 5.84
C ASP A 119 -5.47 -5.36 6.58
N PHE A 120 -5.76 -5.37 7.88
CA PHE A 120 -5.84 -4.17 8.71
C PHE A 120 -5.66 -4.48 10.20
N LEU A 121 -5.42 -3.42 10.97
CA LEU A 121 -5.48 -3.41 12.42
C LEU A 121 -6.54 -2.40 12.87
N TYR A 122 -7.55 -2.86 13.58
CA TYR A 122 -8.58 -2.02 14.19
C TYR A 122 -8.26 -1.77 15.65
N ILE A 123 -8.26 -0.50 16.05
CA ILE A 123 -7.94 -0.04 17.41
C ILE A 123 -9.13 0.76 17.92
N PRO A 124 -10.02 0.14 18.70
CA PRO A 124 -11.17 0.87 19.28
C PRO A 124 -10.70 1.92 20.28
N ALA A 125 -11.46 2.99 20.42
CA ALA A 125 -11.18 4.09 21.38
C ALA A 125 -11.02 3.59 22.83
N SER A 126 -11.67 2.48 23.18
CA SER A 126 -11.58 1.82 24.49
C SER A 126 -10.26 1.06 24.73
N GLN A 127 -9.48 0.79 23.67
CA GLN A 127 -8.18 0.11 23.77
C GLN A 127 -7.21 0.94 24.58
N LYS A 128 -6.53 0.32 25.54
CA LYS A 128 -5.47 0.99 26.29
C LYS A 128 -4.39 1.48 25.32
N GLY A 129 -4.07 2.77 25.37
CA GLY A 129 -3.10 3.42 24.47
C GLY A 129 -3.71 4.02 23.19
N ALA A 130 -5.01 3.81 22.90
CA ALA A 130 -5.66 4.41 21.72
C ALA A 130 -5.59 5.94 21.72
N GLY A 131 -5.76 6.58 22.88
CA GLY A 131 -5.65 8.04 23.01
C GLY A 131 -4.27 8.60 22.67
N GLU A 132 -3.19 7.84 22.97
CA GLU A 132 -1.83 8.26 22.59
C GLU A 132 -1.63 8.16 21.06
N ILE A 133 -2.20 7.12 20.43
CA ILE A 133 -2.17 6.99 18.96
C ILE A 133 -2.93 8.14 18.32
N SER A 134 -4.14 8.46 18.81
CA SER A 134 -4.94 9.58 18.30
C SER A 134 -4.20 10.90 18.44
N SER A 135 -3.55 11.17 19.58
CA SER A 135 -2.74 12.39 19.79
C SER A 135 -1.56 12.47 18.82
N LEU A 136 -0.86 11.36 18.57
CA LEU A 136 0.24 11.33 17.60
C LEU A 136 -0.25 11.57 16.17
N MET A 137 -1.43 11.06 15.81
CA MET A 137 -2.05 11.36 14.51
C MET A 137 -2.35 12.85 14.34
N GLU A 138 -2.87 13.49 15.40
CA GLU A 138 -3.08 14.95 15.40
C GLU A 138 -1.77 15.73 15.30
N ASP A 139 -0.71 15.30 15.99
CA ASP A 139 0.60 15.94 15.94
C ASP A 139 1.25 15.81 14.56
N ILE A 140 1.12 14.66 13.91
CA ILE A 140 1.55 14.46 12.52
C ILE A 140 0.80 15.40 11.59
N GLU A 141 -0.53 15.50 11.71
CA GLU A 141 -1.34 16.39 10.88
C GLU A 141 -0.94 17.86 11.08
N LYS A 142 -0.84 18.32 12.31
CA LYS A 142 -0.40 19.70 12.62
C LYS A 142 0.98 20.00 12.06
N ALA A 143 1.94 19.09 12.25
CA ALA A 143 3.30 19.25 11.73
C ALA A 143 3.34 19.29 10.20
N SER A 144 2.45 18.52 9.52
CA SER A 144 2.37 18.47 8.06
C SER A 144 1.91 19.79 7.42
N GLN A 145 1.23 20.64 8.17
CA GLN A 145 0.83 21.97 7.70
C GLN A 145 2.02 22.91 7.50
N ARG A 146 3.14 22.62 8.16
CA ARG A 146 4.40 23.35 7.95
C ARG A 146 5.10 22.83 6.69
N ARG A 147 5.26 23.69 5.69
CA ARG A 147 5.89 23.35 4.40
C ARG A 147 7.42 23.56 4.39
N ASP A 148 8.05 23.62 5.57
CA ASP A 148 9.48 23.80 5.73
C ASP A 148 10.19 22.47 6.13
N PRO A 149 11.53 22.40 6.03
CA PRO A 149 12.28 21.21 6.41
C PRO A 149 12.10 20.80 7.89
N LEU A 150 11.86 21.75 8.80
CA LEU A 150 11.62 21.47 10.22
C LEU A 150 10.26 20.79 10.42
N GLY A 151 9.21 21.23 9.73
CA GLY A 151 7.91 20.57 9.74
C GLY A 151 8.02 19.13 9.23
N ARG A 152 8.76 18.90 8.15
CA ARG A 152 9.01 17.55 7.64
C ARG A 152 9.78 16.67 8.64
N LEU A 153 10.80 17.23 9.30
CA LEU A 153 11.54 16.51 10.35
C LEU A 153 10.61 16.14 11.52
N GLN A 154 9.73 17.06 11.92
CA GLN A 154 8.77 16.85 12.99
C GLN A 154 7.77 15.73 12.63
N VAL A 155 7.23 15.69 11.40
CA VAL A 155 6.37 14.62 10.91
C VAL A 155 7.09 13.25 10.98
N ILE A 156 8.35 13.19 10.54
CA ILE A 156 9.15 11.95 10.61
C ILE A 156 9.33 11.49 12.06
N ALA A 157 9.61 12.41 12.99
CA ALA A 157 9.77 12.08 14.41
C ALA A 157 8.47 11.52 15.02
N PHE A 158 7.33 12.17 14.79
CA PHE A 158 6.04 11.68 15.26
C PHE A 158 5.63 10.36 14.62
N LEU A 159 5.96 10.16 13.34
CA LEU A 159 5.73 8.89 12.66
C LEU A 159 6.50 7.74 13.33
N HIS A 160 7.77 7.96 13.70
CA HIS A 160 8.54 6.95 14.43
C HIS A 160 7.96 6.66 15.82
N LEU A 161 7.45 7.68 16.52
CA LEU A 161 6.75 7.48 17.79
C LEU A 161 5.45 6.69 17.60
N LEU A 162 4.68 6.99 16.54
CA LEU A 162 3.46 6.25 16.20
C LEU A 162 3.77 4.77 15.93
N LEU A 163 4.79 4.49 15.11
CA LEU A 163 5.22 3.13 14.81
C LEU A 163 5.69 2.39 16.07
N TYR A 164 6.49 3.05 16.92
CA TYR A 164 6.90 2.49 18.21
C TYR A 164 5.70 2.11 19.08
N ARG A 165 4.69 2.97 19.20
CA ARG A 165 3.47 2.69 19.95
C ARG A 165 2.67 1.54 19.36
N LEU A 166 2.48 1.53 18.04
CA LEU A 166 1.78 0.45 17.35
C LEU A 166 2.49 -0.89 17.57
N CYS A 167 3.79 -0.98 17.37
CA CYS A 167 4.56 -2.20 17.58
C CYS A 167 4.59 -2.65 19.05
N THR A 168 4.50 -1.70 20.00
CA THR A 168 4.46 -2.02 21.45
C THR A 168 3.08 -2.56 21.86
N LEU A 169 2.00 -1.99 21.34
CA LEU A 169 0.64 -2.41 21.67
C LEU A 169 0.23 -3.69 20.94
N PHE A 170 0.79 -3.92 19.78
CA PHE A 170 0.50 -5.06 18.91
C PHE A 170 1.79 -5.77 18.50
N PRO A 171 2.48 -6.43 19.46
CA PRO A 171 3.74 -7.09 19.17
C PRO A 171 3.54 -8.17 18.11
N VAL A 172 4.39 -8.13 17.11
CA VAL A 172 4.46 -9.19 16.11
C VAL A 172 5.34 -10.27 16.69
N GLU A 173 4.84 -11.52 16.76
CA GLU A 173 5.72 -12.65 17.09
C GLU A 173 6.91 -12.67 16.15
N GLU A 174 8.11 -12.68 16.71
CA GLU A 174 9.38 -12.73 15.98
C GLU A 174 9.52 -14.05 15.20
N LYS A 175 8.72 -14.26 14.19
CA LYS A 175 9.16 -15.10 13.09
C LYS A 175 10.00 -14.19 12.20
N ALA A 176 11.26 -14.05 12.59
CA ALA A 176 12.23 -13.28 11.83
C ALA A 176 12.17 -13.71 10.37
N ILE A 177 11.62 -12.84 9.50
CA ILE A 177 11.89 -12.98 8.07
C ILE A 177 13.39 -12.74 7.97
N PRO A 178 14.18 -13.72 7.52
CA PRO A 178 15.63 -13.55 7.45
C PRO A 178 15.93 -12.29 6.64
N LEU A 179 16.73 -11.40 7.21
CA LEU A 179 17.25 -10.26 6.45
C LEU A 179 18.00 -10.80 5.23
N PRO A 180 17.73 -10.27 4.02
CA PRO A 180 18.61 -10.53 2.90
C PRO A 180 20.03 -10.16 3.29
N SER A 181 20.98 -11.06 3.08
CA SER A 181 22.39 -10.68 3.14
C SER A 181 22.64 -9.48 2.23
N PRO A 182 23.63 -8.62 2.47
CA PRO A 182 23.93 -7.52 1.57
C PRO A 182 24.05 -7.95 0.10
N SER A 183 24.58 -9.15 -0.14
CA SER A 183 24.65 -9.78 -1.46
C SER A 183 23.27 -10.18 -1.99
N ASP A 184 22.40 -10.81 -1.18
CA ASP A 184 21.07 -11.22 -1.61
C ASP A 184 20.16 -10.01 -1.89
N ARG A 185 20.38 -8.88 -1.20
CA ARG A 185 19.64 -7.61 -1.46
C ARG A 185 20.00 -7.03 -2.82
N ALA A 186 21.28 -6.98 -3.16
CA ALA A 186 21.71 -6.51 -4.47
C ALA A 186 21.14 -7.40 -5.58
N VAL A 187 21.23 -8.72 -5.38
CA VAL A 187 20.68 -9.72 -6.30
C VAL A 187 19.16 -9.56 -6.46
N LEU A 188 18.42 -9.43 -5.35
CA LEU A 188 16.96 -9.24 -5.39
C LEU A 188 16.58 -7.94 -6.11
N LYS A 189 17.32 -6.86 -5.85
CA LYS A 189 17.12 -5.58 -6.52
C LYS A 189 17.32 -5.72 -8.04
N ASP A 190 18.42 -6.33 -8.48
CA ASP A 190 18.71 -6.50 -9.91
C ASP A 190 17.62 -7.33 -10.60
N MET A 191 17.15 -8.41 -9.95
CA MET A 191 16.06 -9.24 -10.45
C MET A 191 14.73 -8.48 -10.52
N ALA A 192 14.38 -7.73 -9.49
CA ALA A 192 13.15 -6.93 -9.44
C ALA A 192 13.20 -5.78 -10.47
N ASP A 193 14.35 -5.12 -10.63
CA ASP A 193 14.56 -4.09 -11.65
C ASP A 193 14.44 -4.65 -13.07
N PHE A 194 14.91 -5.86 -13.30
CA PHE A 194 14.71 -6.57 -14.58
C PHE A 194 13.22 -6.79 -14.84
N ILE A 195 12.49 -7.35 -13.87
CA ILE A 195 11.05 -7.58 -14.01
C ILE A 195 10.30 -6.27 -14.30
N ARG A 196 10.63 -5.20 -13.60
CA ARG A 196 10.00 -3.87 -13.80
C ARG A 196 10.23 -3.29 -15.18
N ARG A 197 11.38 -3.57 -15.79
CA ARG A 197 11.70 -3.07 -17.14
C ARG A 197 11.08 -3.92 -18.24
N HIS A 198 10.87 -5.21 -18.00
CA HIS A 198 10.49 -6.19 -19.02
C HIS A 198 9.12 -6.84 -18.80
N TYR A 199 8.32 -6.38 -17.80
CA TYR A 199 7.05 -7.03 -17.44
C TYR A 199 6.07 -7.22 -18.61
N GLY A 200 6.09 -6.33 -19.60
CA GLY A 200 5.26 -6.41 -20.82
C GLY A 200 5.70 -7.49 -21.80
N GLU A 201 6.88 -8.06 -21.62
CA GLU A 201 7.49 -9.06 -22.50
C GLU A 201 7.30 -10.48 -21.94
N LYS A 202 7.67 -11.49 -22.72
CA LYS A 202 7.72 -12.85 -22.21
C LYS A 202 8.95 -13.01 -21.33
N ILE A 203 8.73 -13.07 -20.01
CA ILE A 203 9.79 -13.26 -19.01
C ILE A 203 9.84 -14.75 -18.61
N THR A 204 11.04 -15.27 -18.48
CA THR A 204 11.32 -16.64 -17.97
C THR A 204 12.09 -16.57 -16.65
N LEU A 205 12.02 -17.65 -15.88
CA LEU A 205 12.80 -17.78 -14.65
C LEU A 205 14.31 -17.69 -14.91
N ASP A 206 14.77 -18.15 -16.07
CA ASP A 206 16.19 -18.06 -16.46
C ASP A 206 16.66 -16.63 -16.63
N GLU A 207 15.87 -15.80 -17.28
CA GLU A 207 16.19 -14.40 -17.50
C GLU A 207 16.20 -13.62 -16.19
N ILE A 208 15.26 -13.91 -15.28
CA ILE A 208 15.25 -13.30 -13.93
C ILE A 208 16.50 -13.72 -13.16
N ALA A 209 16.84 -15.01 -13.17
CA ALA A 209 18.02 -15.54 -12.49
C ALA A 209 19.32 -14.97 -13.08
N ALA A 210 19.40 -14.86 -14.42
CA ALA A 210 20.53 -14.25 -15.11
C ALA A 210 20.71 -12.77 -14.76
N ALA A 211 19.63 -12.00 -14.64
CA ALA A 211 19.68 -10.60 -14.21
C ALA A 211 20.31 -10.44 -12.82
N GLY A 212 20.01 -11.37 -11.89
CA GLY A 212 20.63 -11.41 -10.58
C GLY A 212 21.99 -12.14 -10.55
N LYS A 213 22.47 -12.66 -11.68
CA LYS A 213 23.70 -13.46 -11.78
C LYS A 213 23.72 -14.67 -10.84
N VAL A 214 22.58 -15.32 -10.68
CA VAL A 214 22.40 -16.49 -9.80
C VAL A 214 21.76 -17.67 -10.55
N SER A 215 21.83 -18.86 -9.93
CA SER A 215 21.09 -20.02 -10.44
C SER A 215 19.58 -19.87 -10.24
N ARG A 216 18.78 -20.62 -11.02
CA ARG A 216 17.31 -20.72 -10.85
C ARG A 216 16.91 -21.05 -9.41
N SER A 217 17.61 -22.01 -8.80
CA SER A 217 17.33 -22.44 -7.43
C SER A 217 17.56 -21.31 -6.44
N LYS A 218 18.69 -20.58 -6.55
CA LYS A 218 18.98 -19.43 -5.70
C LYS A 218 18.01 -18.29 -5.94
N CYS A 219 17.63 -17.99 -7.20
CA CYS A 219 16.62 -17.03 -7.57
C CYS A 219 15.29 -17.36 -6.88
N SER A 220 14.78 -18.58 -7.02
CA SER A 220 13.53 -19.02 -6.39
C SER A 220 13.61 -18.97 -4.86
N SER A 221 14.74 -19.35 -4.27
CA SER A 221 14.96 -19.28 -2.83
C SER A 221 14.93 -17.83 -2.31
N ILE A 222 15.62 -16.90 -2.98
CA ILE A 222 15.63 -15.49 -2.62
C ILE A 222 14.23 -14.91 -2.68
N PHE A 223 13.49 -15.11 -3.78
CA PHE A 223 12.12 -14.61 -3.89
C PHE A 223 11.21 -15.20 -2.82
N LYS A 224 11.26 -16.51 -2.60
CA LYS A 224 10.42 -17.16 -1.58
C LYS A 224 10.75 -16.68 -0.17
N THR A 225 12.03 -16.51 0.14
CA THR A 225 12.49 -16.09 1.47
C THR A 225 12.14 -14.62 1.75
N TYR A 226 12.35 -13.74 0.78
CA TYR A 226 12.29 -12.30 1.01
C TYR A 226 11.04 -11.60 0.45
N MET A 227 10.40 -12.20 -0.59
CA MET A 227 9.18 -11.68 -1.19
C MET A 227 7.95 -12.55 -0.87
N GLY A 228 8.16 -13.72 -0.26
CA GLY A 228 7.09 -14.66 0.10
C GLY A 228 6.39 -15.33 -1.08
N SER A 229 6.80 -15.03 -2.30
CA SER A 229 6.22 -15.55 -3.55
C SER A 229 7.29 -16.16 -4.45
N SER A 230 6.88 -16.91 -5.48
CA SER A 230 7.83 -17.32 -6.51
C SER A 230 8.17 -16.14 -7.44
N PRO A 231 9.32 -16.18 -8.17
CA PRO A 231 9.65 -15.14 -9.14
C PRO A 231 8.55 -14.91 -10.18
N MET A 232 7.90 -15.96 -10.66
CA MET A 232 6.84 -15.87 -11.66
C MET A 232 5.52 -15.35 -11.07
N ASP A 233 5.23 -15.64 -9.80
CA ASP A 233 4.09 -15.05 -9.10
C ASP A 233 4.32 -13.54 -8.92
N TYR A 234 5.52 -13.13 -8.54
CA TYR A 234 5.89 -11.71 -8.46
C TYR A 234 5.76 -11.00 -9.81
N VAL A 235 6.18 -11.61 -10.92
CA VAL A 235 5.92 -11.08 -12.28
C VAL A 235 4.43 -10.85 -12.51
N ASN A 236 3.60 -11.83 -12.16
CA ASN A 236 2.15 -11.73 -12.35
C ASN A 236 1.54 -10.65 -11.44
N GLU A 237 1.95 -10.56 -10.20
CA GLU A 237 1.52 -9.52 -9.26
C GLU A 237 1.88 -8.12 -9.80
N TYR A 238 3.11 -7.94 -10.29
CA TYR A 238 3.55 -6.68 -10.88
C TYR A 238 2.73 -6.31 -12.14
N ARG A 239 2.50 -7.28 -13.04
CA ARG A 239 1.64 -7.10 -14.23
C ARG A 239 0.21 -6.71 -13.86
N LEU A 240 -0.34 -7.34 -12.83
CA LEU A 240 -1.67 -7.02 -12.33
C LEU A 240 -1.73 -5.60 -11.76
N SER A 241 -0.71 -5.17 -11.03
CA SER A 241 -0.67 -3.81 -10.49
C SER A 241 -0.64 -2.75 -11.60
N VAL A 242 0.19 -2.96 -12.64
CA VAL A 242 0.25 -2.07 -13.80
C VAL A 242 -1.07 -2.10 -14.58
N SER A 243 -1.62 -3.29 -14.86
CA SER A 243 -2.87 -3.43 -15.62
C SER A 243 -4.03 -2.72 -14.94
N ARG A 244 -4.07 -2.73 -13.63
CA ARG A 244 -5.07 -2.04 -12.84
C ARG A 244 -4.98 -0.53 -13.03
N THR A 245 -3.80 0.07 -12.95
CA THR A 245 -3.58 1.49 -13.25
C THR A 245 -4.03 1.83 -14.68
N LEU A 246 -3.73 0.97 -15.66
CA LEU A 246 -4.18 1.19 -17.04
C LEU A 246 -5.69 1.09 -17.18
N LEU A 247 -6.35 0.16 -16.48
CA LEU A 247 -7.82 0.04 -16.47
C LEU A 247 -8.51 1.27 -15.86
N GLU A 248 -7.90 1.90 -14.88
CA GLU A 248 -8.40 3.09 -14.21
C GLU A 248 -8.32 4.34 -15.11
N TYR A 249 -7.19 4.51 -15.81
CA TYR A 249 -6.91 5.77 -16.53
C TYR A 249 -7.05 5.70 -18.03
N GLN A 250 -7.24 4.52 -18.63
CA GLN A 250 -7.29 4.36 -20.08
C GLN A 250 -8.56 3.66 -20.56
N ASP A 251 -9.04 4.10 -21.73
CA ASP A 251 -10.17 3.50 -22.44
C ASP A 251 -9.79 2.34 -23.35
N THR A 252 -8.51 2.00 -23.37
CA THR A 252 -7.96 0.89 -24.15
C THR A 252 -8.74 -0.41 -23.89
N PRO A 253 -9.06 -1.24 -24.89
CA PRO A 253 -9.72 -2.52 -24.71
C PRO A 253 -9.03 -3.38 -23.66
N ILE A 254 -9.80 -4.10 -22.84
CA ILE A 254 -9.26 -4.91 -21.73
C ILE A 254 -8.29 -5.98 -22.26
N ALA A 255 -8.55 -6.53 -23.44
CA ALA A 255 -7.65 -7.48 -24.09
C ALA A 255 -6.28 -6.85 -24.38
N ASP A 256 -6.27 -5.63 -24.91
CA ASP A 256 -5.04 -4.92 -25.27
C ASP A 256 -4.23 -4.55 -24.02
N ILE A 257 -4.90 -4.15 -22.93
CA ILE A 257 -4.24 -3.94 -21.63
C ILE A 257 -3.61 -5.24 -21.13
N ALA A 258 -4.33 -6.37 -21.22
CA ALA A 258 -3.78 -7.65 -20.80
C ALA A 258 -2.51 -8.00 -21.58
N TYR A 259 -2.53 -7.85 -22.90
CA TYR A 259 -1.36 -8.11 -23.75
C TYR A 259 -0.23 -7.12 -23.51
N ALA A 260 -0.52 -5.84 -23.38
CA ALA A 260 0.47 -4.80 -23.06
C ALA A 260 1.16 -5.04 -21.72
N CYS A 261 0.45 -5.64 -20.76
CA CYS A 261 1.02 -6.05 -19.48
C CYS A 261 1.72 -7.43 -19.52
N GLY A 262 1.87 -8.04 -20.70
CA GLY A 262 2.62 -9.28 -20.89
C GLY A 262 1.85 -10.57 -20.56
N PHE A 263 0.51 -10.52 -20.41
CA PHE A 263 -0.30 -11.72 -20.28
C PHE A 263 -0.49 -12.40 -21.64
N SER A 264 -0.34 -13.71 -21.69
CA SER A 264 -0.47 -14.50 -22.92
C SER A 264 -1.93 -14.69 -23.36
N SER A 265 -2.90 -14.48 -22.47
CA SER A 265 -4.32 -14.52 -22.80
C SER A 265 -5.16 -13.65 -21.88
N GLN A 266 -6.21 -13.08 -22.44
CA GLN A 266 -7.20 -12.27 -21.70
C GLN A 266 -7.91 -13.12 -20.62
N SER A 267 -8.19 -14.38 -20.89
CA SER A 267 -8.86 -15.26 -19.92
C SER A 267 -8.01 -15.54 -18.70
N TYR A 268 -6.71 -15.79 -18.89
CA TYR A 268 -5.77 -15.99 -17.79
C TYR A 268 -5.60 -14.69 -16.97
N PHE A 269 -5.46 -13.55 -17.64
CA PHE A 269 -5.44 -12.24 -17.02
C PHE A 269 -6.69 -12.01 -16.16
N ALA A 270 -7.90 -12.18 -16.73
CA ALA A 270 -9.15 -11.96 -16.03
C ALA A 270 -9.30 -12.86 -14.79
N LYS A 271 -8.88 -14.13 -14.89
CA LYS A 271 -8.87 -15.06 -13.76
C LYS A 271 -7.94 -14.60 -12.63
N LEU A 272 -6.71 -14.21 -12.97
CA LEU A 272 -5.76 -13.72 -11.96
C LEU A 272 -6.21 -12.39 -11.37
N PHE A 273 -6.69 -11.48 -12.19
CA PHE A 273 -7.21 -10.18 -11.76
C PHE A 273 -8.37 -10.35 -10.77
N SER A 274 -9.36 -11.20 -11.11
CA SER A 274 -10.50 -11.46 -10.23
C SER A 274 -10.08 -12.14 -8.92
N ARG A 275 -9.08 -13.01 -8.97
CA ARG A 275 -8.53 -13.63 -7.75
C ARG A 275 -7.83 -12.61 -6.84
N SER A 276 -7.09 -11.67 -7.42
CA SER A 276 -6.30 -10.70 -6.65
C SER A 276 -7.12 -9.50 -6.18
N PHE A 277 -8.14 -9.10 -6.94
CA PHE A 277 -8.93 -7.88 -6.69
C PHE A 277 -10.40 -8.14 -6.40
N HIS A 278 -10.82 -9.41 -6.27
CA HIS A 278 -12.19 -9.84 -5.97
C HIS A 278 -13.27 -9.26 -6.90
N MET A 279 -12.87 -8.77 -8.08
CA MET A 279 -13.77 -8.26 -9.12
C MET A 279 -13.17 -8.45 -10.51
N THR A 280 -14.01 -8.51 -11.54
CA THR A 280 -13.50 -8.64 -12.91
C THR A 280 -12.84 -7.35 -13.39
N PRO A 281 -11.91 -7.38 -14.36
CA PRO A 281 -11.35 -6.18 -14.97
C PRO A 281 -12.41 -5.23 -15.53
N ARG A 282 -13.53 -5.77 -16.04
CA ARG A 282 -14.66 -5.01 -16.56
C ARG A 282 -15.41 -4.27 -15.45
N ASP A 283 -15.69 -4.96 -14.36
CA ASP A 283 -16.42 -4.39 -13.22
C ASP A 283 -15.56 -3.32 -12.54
N PHE A 284 -14.26 -3.59 -12.41
CA PHE A 284 -13.29 -2.62 -11.90
C PHE A 284 -13.31 -1.33 -12.71
N ARG A 285 -13.16 -1.42 -14.05
CA ARG A 285 -13.24 -0.26 -14.94
C ARG A 285 -14.58 0.48 -14.83
N ALA A 286 -15.69 -0.27 -14.79
CA ALA A 286 -17.01 0.31 -14.65
C ALA A 286 -17.19 1.05 -13.31
N ALA A 287 -16.61 0.52 -12.23
CA ALA A 287 -16.61 1.18 -10.93
C ALA A 287 -15.79 2.48 -10.94
N CYS A 288 -14.61 2.48 -11.55
CA CYS A 288 -13.77 3.68 -11.69
C CYS A 288 -14.48 4.78 -12.50
N ARG A 289 -15.22 4.43 -13.58
CA ARG A 289 -15.94 5.41 -14.43
C ARG A 289 -17.19 6.00 -13.78
N LYS A 290 -17.86 5.26 -12.90
CA LYS A 290 -19.07 5.76 -12.21
C LYS A 290 -18.77 6.81 -11.15
N ALA A 291 -17.53 6.98 -10.84
CA ALA A 291 -17.08 7.80 -9.73
C ALA A 291 -16.29 9.03 -10.17
N GLY A 292 -15.92 9.17 -11.43
CA GLY A 292 -15.41 10.38 -12.08
C GLY A 292 -16.51 11.04 -12.93
#